data_9868f63d5a6c2449dae9896f1fe7d8c7
#
_entry.id   9868f63d5a6c2449dae9896f1fe7d8c7
#
_cell.length_a   1.000
_cell.length_b   1.000
_cell.length_c   1.000
_cell.angle_alpha   90.00
_cell.angle_beta   90.00
_cell.angle_gamma   90.00
#
_symmetry.space_group_name_H-M   'P 1'
#
loop_
_entity.id
_entity.type
_entity.pdbx_description
1 polymer ?
#
loop_
_entity_poly.entity_id
_entity_poly.type
_entity_poly.pdbx_seq_one_letter_code
_entity_poly.pdbx_strand_id
1 'polypeptide(L)'
;MPTVQLARVLAGAKSFKDQGIANVNDTYRGQILIGQNDVRTAIIKDIPIREVANEVLAATLGLAISLPVPPPFIALASPSDLTTKHASKLGGSSILFASADVNSPSVAQIVVAQAVPAQIAAMKVVAKALTDCGWLGEFYGFDGWTANIDRHVGNVLIGSNQQPWLIDELSPIFGDGRAGQAAVVSG
;
A
#
# COMPACT_ATOMS: atom_id res chain seq x y z
N MET A 1 -15.57 11.92 -9.36
CA MET A 1 -14.68 11.87 -8.18
C MET A 1 -14.54 10.43 -7.76
N PRO A 2 -13.35 9.95 -7.39
CA PRO A 2 -13.19 8.61 -6.85
C PRO A 2 -14.00 8.49 -5.55
N THR A 3 -14.77 7.41 -5.44
CA THR A 3 -15.63 7.17 -4.26
C THR A 3 -15.02 6.02 -3.47
N VAL A 4 -14.73 6.24 -2.20
CA VAL A 4 -14.28 5.17 -1.29
C VAL A 4 -15.46 4.27 -0.96
N GLN A 5 -15.31 2.98 -1.21
CA GLN A 5 -16.36 2.00 -0.97
C GLN A 5 -16.13 1.28 0.37
N LEU A 6 -17.23 0.91 1.02
CA LEU A 6 -17.20 0.00 2.15
C LEU A 6 -17.13 -1.44 1.64
N ALA A 7 -16.31 -2.24 2.30
CA ALA A 7 -16.15 -3.66 2.00
C ALA A 7 -16.22 -4.49 3.28
N ARG A 8 -16.52 -5.78 3.17
CA ARG A 8 -16.39 -6.76 4.24
C ARG A 8 -15.24 -7.70 3.93
N VAL A 9 -14.35 -7.91 4.88
CA VAL A 9 -13.31 -8.95 4.77
C VAL A 9 -13.98 -10.32 4.86
N LEU A 10 -13.59 -11.22 3.96
CA LEU A 10 -14.01 -12.61 4.01
C LEU A 10 -12.97 -13.46 4.72
N ALA A 11 -13.41 -14.59 5.30
CA ALA A 11 -12.53 -15.54 5.96
C ALA A 11 -11.43 -16.07 5.02
N GLY A 12 -10.26 -16.42 5.57
CA GLY A 12 -9.16 -17.02 4.82
C GLY A 12 -8.08 -16.04 4.34
N ALA A 13 -8.08 -14.80 4.83
CA ALA A 13 -6.97 -13.88 4.59
C ALA A 13 -5.64 -14.46 5.13
N LYS A 14 -4.57 -14.35 4.33
CA LYS A 14 -3.23 -14.87 4.64
C LYS A 14 -2.30 -13.75 5.01
N SER A 15 -1.60 -13.86 6.14
CA SER A 15 -0.60 -12.88 6.55
C SER A 15 0.59 -12.87 5.61
N PHE A 16 1.12 -11.69 5.33
CA PHE A 16 2.39 -11.53 4.59
C PHE A 16 3.56 -12.15 5.35
N LYS A 17 3.55 -12.10 6.68
CA LYS A 17 4.58 -12.72 7.52
C LYS A 17 4.62 -14.24 7.31
N ASP A 18 3.46 -14.88 7.20
CA ASP A 18 3.37 -16.33 6.95
C ASP A 18 3.82 -16.70 5.54
N GLN A 19 3.84 -15.74 4.62
CA GLN A 19 4.32 -15.90 3.25
C GLN A 19 5.80 -15.52 3.09
N GLY A 20 6.50 -15.19 4.19
CA GLY A 20 7.90 -14.75 4.15
C GLY A 20 8.11 -13.36 3.55
N ILE A 21 7.05 -12.56 3.41
CA ILE A 21 7.13 -11.19 2.91
C ILE A 21 7.36 -10.27 4.10
N ALA A 22 8.51 -9.61 4.13
CA ALA A 22 8.81 -8.61 5.14
C ALA A 22 7.88 -7.41 5.01
N ASN A 23 7.21 -7.05 6.11
CA ASN A 23 6.38 -5.85 6.20
C ASN A 23 6.42 -5.31 7.63
N VAL A 24 6.38 -3.99 7.79
CA VAL A 24 6.38 -3.33 9.09
C VAL A 24 5.02 -3.51 9.78
N ASN A 25 3.93 -3.39 9.04
CA ASN A 25 2.56 -3.52 9.55
C ASN A 25 2.05 -4.96 9.43
N ASP A 26 1.07 -5.34 10.25
CA ASP A 26 0.34 -6.59 10.06
C ASP A 26 -0.54 -6.47 8.80
N THR A 27 -0.02 -7.02 7.70
CA THR A 27 -0.62 -6.95 6.36
C THR A 27 -1.04 -8.34 5.90
N TYR A 28 -2.17 -8.39 5.24
CA TYR A 28 -2.79 -9.63 4.77
C TYR A 28 -3.17 -9.52 3.30
N ARG A 29 -3.11 -10.63 2.59
CA ARG A 29 -3.77 -10.81 1.29
C ARG A 29 -5.03 -11.63 1.50
N GLY A 30 -6.18 -11.09 1.12
CA GLY A 30 -7.47 -11.75 1.33
C GLY A 30 -8.52 -11.31 0.33
N GLN A 31 -9.70 -11.86 0.48
CA GLN A 31 -10.86 -11.44 -0.30
C GLN A 31 -11.71 -10.45 0.48
N ILE A 32 -12.24 -9.47 -0.21
CA ILE A 32 -13.21 -8.51 0.30
C ILE A 32 -14.49 -8.58 -0.55
N LEU A 33 -15.63 -8.40 0.09
CA LEU A 33 -16.93 -8.30 -0.54
C LEU A 33 -17.36 -6.84 -0.54
N ILE A 34 -17.62 -6.30 -1.73
CA ILE A 34 -18.10 -4.94 -1.96
C ILE A 34 -19.57 -5.03 -2.36
N GLY A 35 -20.44 -4.33 -1.62
CA GLY A 35 -21.90 -4.45 -1.84
C GLY A 35 -22.40 -5.89 -1.60
N GLN A 36 -23.18 -6.43 -2.55
CA GLN A 36 -23.83 -7.74 -2.39
C GLN A 36 -23.05 -8.89 -3.05
N ASN A 37 -22.37 -8.65 -4.18
CA ASN A 37 -21.84 -9.72 -5.03
C ASN A 37 -20.45 -9.46 -5.63
N ASP A 38 -19.84 -8.30 -5.40
CA ASP A 38 -18.52 -7.97 -5.96
C ASP A 38 -17.43 -8.45 -4.99
N VAL A 39 -16.81 -9.58 -5.30
CA VAL A 39 -15.70 -10.14 -4.52
C VAL A 39 -14.39 -9.84 -5.23
N ARG A 40 -13.46 -9.21 -4.51
CA ARG A 40 -12.13 -8.88 -5.02
C ARG A 40 -11.03 -9.35 -4.09
N THR A 41 -9.87 -9.65 -4.67
CA THR A 41 -8.65 -9.82 -3.89
C THR A 41 -8.12 -8.44 -3.48
N ALA A 42 -7.70 -8.33 -2.23
CA ALA A 42 -7.22 -7.07 -1.67
C ALA A 42 -6.01 -7.30 -0.77
N ILE A 43 -5.20 -6.24 -0.64
CA ILE A 43 -4.18 -6.10 0.39
C ILE A 43 -4.84 -5.36 1.55
N ILE A 44 -4.83 -5.96 2.73
CA ILE A 44 -5.55 -5.51 3.93
C ILE A 44 -4.50 -5.18 4.99
N LYS A 45 -4.56 -3.98 5.57
CA LYS A 45 -3.64 -3.53 6.63
C LYS A 45 -4.37 -3.40 7.96
N ASP A 46 -3.81 -4.05 8.99
CA ASP A 46 -4.24 -3.91 10.39
C ASP A 46 -3.46 -2.75 11.02
N ILE A 47 -4.01 -1.56 10.92
CA ILE A 47 -3.41 -0.29 11.37
C ILE A 47 -4.41 0.54 12.18
N PRO A 48 -3.95 1.49 13.01
CA PRO A 48 -4.82 2.39 13.75
C PRO A 48 -5.71 3.23 12.84
N ILE A 49 -6.88 3.64 13.34
CA ILE A 49 -7.89 4.39 12.54
C ILE A 49 -7.34 5.67 11.90
N ARG A 50 -6.38 6.35 12.54
CA ARG A 50 -5.74 7.53 11.98
C ARG A 50 -4.94 7.19 10.72
N GLU A 51 -4.22 6.08 10.75
CA GLU A 51 -3.47 5.59 9.60
C GLU A 51 -4.40 5.10 8.49
N VAL A 52 -5.53 4.43 8.86
CA VAL A 52 -6.58 4.08 7.88
C VAL A 52 -7.07 5.34 7.16
N ALA A 53 -7.34 6.42 7.89
CA ALA A 53 -7.79 7.68 7.30
C ALA A 53 -6.73 8.30 6.37
N ASN A 54 -5.46 8.26 6.75
CA ASN A 54 -4.35 8.74 5.93
C ASN A 54 -4.22 7.95 4.63
N GLU A 55 -4.19 6.62 4.70
CA GLU A 55 -4.10 5.75 3.52
C GLU A 55 -5.26 5.96 2.56
N VAL A 56 -6.49 6.05 3.09
CA VAL A 56 -7.69 6.31 2.28
C VAL A 56 -7.61 7.69 1.62
N LEU A 57 -7.20 8.72 2.37
CA LEU A 57 -7.06 10.07 1.83
C LEU A 57 -6.03 10.13 0.72
N ALA A 58 -4.85 9.57 0.94
CA ALA A 58 -3.78 9.56 -0.06
C ALA A 58 -4.18 8.84 -1.33
N ALA A 59 -4.69 7.62 -1.20
CA ALA A 59 -5.12 6.85 -2.36
C ALA A 59 -6.24 7.58 -3.14
N THR A 60 -7.17 8.24 -2.42
CA THR A 60 -8.25 9.01 -3.06
C THR A 60 -7.71 10.24 -3.79
N LEU A 61 -6.75 10.96 -3.19
CA LEU A 61 -6.11 12.11 -3.81
C LEU A 61 -5.29 11.70 -5.04
N GLY A 62 -4.50 10.63 -4.93
CA GLY A 62 -3.73 10.08 -6.06
C GLY A 62 -4.64 9.71 -7.23
N LEU A 63 -5.75 8.99 -6.96
CA LEU A 63 -6.74 8.66 -7.98
C LEU A 63 -7.41 9.91 -8.59
N ALA A 64 -7.66 10.95 -7.79
CA ALA A 64 -8.29 12.19 -8.26
C ALA A 64 -7.42 12.94 -9.27
N ILE A 65 -6.11 12.80 -9.20
CA ILE A 65 -5.15 13.37 -10.17
C ILE A 65 -4.65 12.33 -11.18
N SER A 66 -5.34 11.19 -11.28
CA SER A 66 -5.08 10.11 -12.25
C SER A 66 -3.73 9.40 -12.07
N LEU A 67 -3.16 9.41 -10.87
CA LEU A 67 -2.02 8.56 -10.58
C LEU A 67 -2.41 7.07 -10.54
N PRO A 68 -1.51 6.17 -10.88
CA PRO A 68 -1.74 4.73 -10.84
C PRO A 68 -1.68 4.21 -9.40
N VAL A 69 -2.74 4.42 -8.67
CA VAL A 69 -2.94 4.00 -7.28
C VAL A 69 -4.00 2.92 -7.24
N PRO A 70 -3.77 1.81 -6.53
CA PRO A 70 -4.82 0.80 -6.35
C PRO A 70 -6.05 1.39 -5.66
N PRO A 71 -7.27 1.08 -6.14
CA PRO A 71 -8.50 1.57 -5.50
C PRO A 71 -8.56 1.25 -4.00
N PRO A 72 -8.79 2.25 -3.13
CA PRO A 72 -8.88 2.06 -1.69
C PRO A 72 -10.28 1.65 -1.25
N PHE A 73 -10.34 0.95 -0.12
CA PHE A 73 -11.57 0.55 0.55
C PHE A 73 -11.43 0.77 2.07
N ILE A 74 -12.53 1.10 2.73
CA ILE A 74 -12.66 0.92 4.17
C ILE A 74 -13.27 -0.46 4.37
N ALA A 75 -12.52 -1.38 4.98
CA ALA A 75 -12.96 -2.76 5.15
C ALA A 75 -13.34 -3.06 6.61
N LEU A 76 -14.42 -3.81 6.79
CA LEU A 76 -14.86 -4.32 8.09
C LEU A 76 -14.58 -5.80 8.18
N ALA A 77 -13.93 -6.24 9.27
CA ALA A 77 -13.70 -7.64 9.55
C ALA A 77 -14.34 -8.05 10.87
N SER A 78 -15.13 -9.13 10.86
CA SER A 78 -15.55 -9.76 12.10
C SER A 78 -14.39 -10.50 12.75
N PRO A 79 -14.39 -10.74 14.07
CA PRO A 79 -13.34 -11.52 14.75
C PRO A 79 -13.19 -12.94 14.22
N SER A 80 -14.26 -13.52 13.65
CA SER A 80 -14.24 -14.84 13.01
C SER A 80 -13.56 -14.85 11.65
N ASP A 81 -13.55 -13.72 10.93
CA ASP A 81 -12.99 -13.62 9.58
C ASP A 81 -11.52 -13.22 9.61
N LEU A 82 -11.14 -12.29 10.52
CA LEU A 82 -9.76 -11.85 10.69
C LEU A 82 -9.50 -11.35 12.11
N THR A 83 -8.53 -11.94 12.80
CA THR A 83 -8.04 -11.45 14.09
C THR A 83 -7.08 -10.28 13.87
N THR A 84 -7.34 -9.15 14.54
CA THR A 84 -6.58 -7.91 14.41
C THR A 84 -6.01 -7.46 15.75
N LYS A 85 -4.89 -6.71 15.72
CA LYS A 85 -4.18 -6.21 16.89
C LYS A 85 -4.29 -4.69 17.06
N HIS A 86 -4.26 -3.95 15.97
CA HIS A 86 -4.12 -2.49 15.94
C HIS A 86 -5.41 -1.78 15.52
N ALA A 87 -6.25 -2.44 14.76
CA ALA A 87 -7.47 -1.89 14.20
C ALA A 87 -8.48 -1.43 15.26
N SER A 88 -9.04 -0.26 15.08
CA SER A 88 -10.16 0.23 15.88
C SER A 88 -11.41 -0.61 15.65
N LYS A 89 -12.28 -0.68 16.67
CA LYS A 89 -13.50 -1.48 16.62
C LYS A 89 -14.73 -0.60 16.45
N LEU A 90 -15.66 -1.07 15.63
CA LEU A 90 -16.99 -0.49 15.44
C LEU A 90 -18.02 -1.62 15.45
N GLY A 91 -18.94 -1.62 16.43
CA GLY A 91 -19.98 -2.66 16.54
C GLY A 91 -19.43 -4.08 16.61
N GLY A 92 -18.24 -4.28 17.23
CA GLY A 92 -17.59 -5.58 17.31
C GLY A 92 -16.71 -5.95 16.12
N SER A 93 -16.82 -5.26 14.99
CA SER A 93 -15.97 -5.45 13.81
C SER A 93 -14.73 -4.55 13.86
N SER A 94 -13.65 -5.00 13.25
CA SER A 94 -12.43 -4.20 13.04
C SER A 94 -12.58 -3.31 11.82
N ILE A 95 -12.14 -2.05 11.93
CA ILE A 95 -12.05 -1.12 10.80
C ILE A 95 -10.61 -1.20 10.25
N LEU A 96 -10.47 -1.52 8.97
CA LEU A 96 -9.21 -1.79 8.31
C LEU A 96 -9.09 -0.93 7.05
N PHE A 97 -7.86 -0.63 6.65
CA PHE A 97 -7.58 -0.20 5.30
C PHE A 97 -7.50 -1.42 4.39
N ALA A 98 -8.03 -1.31 3.18
CA ALA A 98 -7.79 -2.29 2.12
C ALA A 98 -7.57 -1.57 0.79
N SER A 99 -6.73 -2.14 -0.06
CA SER A 99 -6.55 -1.69 -1.45
C SER A 99 -6.69 -2.87 -2.39
N ALA A 100 -7.16 -2.63 -3.62
CA ALA A 100 -7.25 -3.68 -4.63
C ALA A 100 -5.87 -4.32 -4.85
N ASP A 101 -5.82 -5.66 -4.85
CA ASP A 101 -4.59 -6.36 -5.22
C ASP A 101 -4.38 -6.26 -6.74
N VAL A 102 -3.37 -5.50 -7.14
CA VAL A 102 -2.98 -5.35 -8.55
C VAL A 102 -2.14 -6.53 -9.04
N ASN A 103 -1.93 -7.52 -8.18
CA ASN A 103 -1.19 -8.77 -8.47
C ASN A 103 0.18 -8.50 -9.13
N SER A 104 0.89 -7.53 -8.62
CA SER A 104 2.18 -7.07 -9.15
C SER A 104 3.24 -7.09 -8.05
N PRO A 105 4.46 -7.56 -8.34
CA PRO A 105 5.55 -7.52 -7.38
C PRO A 105 6.04 -6.08 -7.15
N SER A 106 6.58 -5.80 -5.97
CA SER A 106 7.30 -4.56 -5.74
C SER A 106 8.65 -4.56 -6.46
N VAL A 107 9.16 -3.36 -6.75
CA VAL A 107 10.51 -3.21 -7.31
C VAL A 107 11.56 -3.88 -6.42
N ALA A 108 11.43 -3.78 -5.10
CA ALA A 108 12.30 -4.47 -4.16
C ALA A 108 12.27 -5.99 -4.36
N GLN A 109 11.09 -6.59 -4.51
CA GLN A 109 10.96 -8.03 -4.76
C GLN A 109 11.57 -8.44 -6.10
N ILE A 110 11.37 -7.65 -7.17
CA ILE A 110 11.95 -7.92 -8.47
C ILE A 110 13.48 -7.91 -8.41
N VAL A 111 14.07 -6.94 -7.70
CA VAL A 111 15.52 -6.77 -7.61
C VAL A 111 16.13 -7.83 -6.71
N VAL A 112 15.58 -8.05 -5.52
CA VAL A 112 16.13 -9.02 -4.55
C VAL A 112 16.05 -10.45 -5.04
N ALA A 113 15.07 -10.79 -5.87
CA ALA A 113 14.94 -12.13 -6.46
C ALA A 113 16.08 -12.47 -7.44
N GLN A 114 16.92 -11.50 -7.85
CA GLN A 114 17.99 -11.68 -8.83
C GLN A 114 19.35 -11.87 -8.15
N ALA A 115 20.26 -12.60 -8.83
CA ALA A 115 21.66 -12.60 -8.46
C ALA A 115 22.29 -11.21 -8.63
N VAL A 116 23.30 -10.86 -7.82
CA VAL A 116 23.89 -9.51 -7.77
C VAL A 116 24.21 -8.89 -9.13
N PRO A 117 24.82 -9.60 -10.11
CA PRO A 117 25.06 -9.02 -11.44
C PRO A 117 23.78 -8.67 -12.19
N ALA A 118 22.71 -9.47 -11.99
CA ALA A 118 21.41 -9.25 -12.63
C ALA A 118 20.58 -8.15 -11.94
N GLN A 119 20.86 -7.84 -10.67
CA GLN A 119 20.19 -6.75 -9.95
C GLN A 119 20.40 -5.40 -10.63
N ILE A 120 21.62 -5.13 -11.10
CA ILE A 120 21.91 -3.89 -11.83
C ILE A 120 21.09 -3.82 -13.14
N ALA A 121 20.99 -4.93 -13.85
CA ALA A 121 20.20 -4.98 -15.08
C ALA A 121 18.70 -4.79 -14.76
N ALA A 122 18.19 -5.44 -13.71
CA ALA A 122 16.81 -5.28 -13.26
C ALA A 122 16.51 -3.84 -12.85
N MET A 123 17.39 -3.19 -12.10
CA MET A 123 17.27 -1.77 -11.73
C MET A 123 17.22 -0.84 -12.94
N LYS A 124 18.03 -1.10 -13.98
CA LYS A 124 17.98 -0.32 -15.23
C LYS A 124 16.64 -0.47 -15.95
N VAL A 125 16.08 -1.69 -15.99
CA VAL A 125 14.76 -1.94 -16.59
C VAL A 125 13.67 -1.19 -15.82
N VAL A 126 13.69 -1.25 -14.49
CA VAL A 126 12.74 -0.53 -13.63
C VAL A 126 12.89 0.98 -13.81
N ALA A 127 14.12 1.52 -13.77
CA ALA A 127 14.37 2.94 -13.97
C ALA A 127 13.85 3.42 -15.34
N LYS A 128 14.07 2.60 -16.38
CA LYS A 128 13.52 2.89 -17.70
C LYS A 128 11.99 2.89 -17.70
N ALA A 129 11.34 1.89 -17.10
CA ALA A 129 9.89 1.82 -17.01
C ALA A 129 9.29 3.03 -16.28
N LEU A 130 9.92 3.47 -15.17
CA LEU A 130 9.52 4.67 -14.43
C LEU A 130 9.71 5.95 -15.24
N THR A 131 10.78 6.04 -16.04
CA THR A 131 11.02 7.21 -16.89
C THR A 131 10.04 7.23 -18.07
N ASP A 132 9.80 6.08 -18.69
CA ASP A 132 8.96 5.97 -19.89
C ASP A 132 7.45 6.10 -19.58
N CYS A 133 7.02 5.86 -18.33
CA CYS A 133 5.61 5.95 -17.96
C CYS A 133 5.05 7.38 -17.99
N GLY A 134 5.91 8.40 -18.04
CA GLY A 134 5.52 9.80 -18.09
C GLY A 134 5.00 10.40 -16.78
N TRP A 135 4.91 9.62 -15.71
CA TRP A 135 4.34 10.06 -14.42
C TRP A 135 5.37 10.33 -13.32
N LEU A 136 6.65 10.27 -13.64
CA LEU A 136 7.69 10.43 -12.63
C LEU A 136 7.66 11.80 -11.95
N GLY A 137 7.37 12.86 -12.72
CA GLY A 137 7.20 14.21 -12.19
C GLY A 137 6.00 14.34 -11.26
N GLU A 138 4.88 13.75 -11.67
CA GLU A 138 3.66 13.72 -10.87
C GLU A 138 3.84 12.91 -9.58
N PHE A 139 4.61 11.82 -9.61
CA PHE A 139 4.94 11.04 -8.42
C PHE A 139 5.71 11.88 -7.40
N TYR A 140 6.77 12.55 -7.82
CA TYR A 140 7.53 13.43 -6.95
C TYR A 140 6.73 14.63 -6.45
N GLY A 141 5.91 15.22 -7.34
CA GLY A 141 5.02 16.31 -6.98
C GLY A 141 4.00 15.88 -5.95
N PHE A 142 3.42 14.70 -6.10
CA PHE A 142 2.46 14.14 -5.17
C PHE A 142 3.10 13.83 -3.81
N ASP A 143 4.26 13.16 -3.79
CA ASP A 143 5.00 12.88 -2.56
C ASP A 143 5.40 14.17 -1.83
N GLY A 144 5.85 15.20 -2.56
CA GLY A 144 6.15 16.52 -1.99
C GLY A 144 4.90 17.20 -1.40
N TRP A 145 3.75 17.11 -2.09
CA TRP A 145 2.51 17.70 -1.63
C TRP A 145 1.91 16.98 -0.42
N THR A 146 2.01 15.67 -0.38
CA THR A 146 1.52 14.83 0.73
C THR A 146 2.53 14.66 1.87
N ALA A 147 3.71 15.28 1.76
CA ALA A 147 4.84 15.12 2.68
C ALA A 147 5.24 13.64 2.90
N ASN A 148 5.13 12.84 1.85
CA ASN A 148 5.54 11.44 1.88
C ASN A 148 7.07 11.34 1.83
N ILE A 149 7.68 11.13 2.99
CA ILE A 149 9.14 10.97 3.13
C ILE A 149 9.60 9.52 3.06
N ASP A 150 8.68 8.57 2.97
CA ASP A 150 8.97 7.12 3.00
C ASP A 150 8.87 6.46 1.61
N ARG A 151 8.96 7.24 0.55
CA ARG A 151 8.94 6.68 -0.80
C ARG A 151 10.23 5.91 -1.09
N HIS A 152 10.15 4.60 -1.12
CA HIS A 152 11.24 3.71 -1.47
C HIS A 152 10.79 2.65 -2.50
N VAL A 153 11.75 1.87 -3.00
CA VAL A 153 11.50 0.85 -4.05
C VAL A 153 10.52 -0.26 -3.65
N GLY A 154 10.25 -0.42 -2.36
CA GLY A 154 9.21 -1.34 -1.86
C GLY A 154 7.81 -0.82 -2.07
N ASN A 155 7.63 0.50 -2.19
CA ASN A 155 6.35 1.20 -2.31
C ASN A 155 5.98 1.51 -3.77
N VAL A 156 6.67 0.87 -4.72
CA VAL A 156 6.36 0.90 -6.14
C VAL A 156 6.22 -0.53 -6.64
N LEU A 157 5.09 -0.85 -7.25
CA LEU A 157 4.86 -2.14 -7.89
C LEU A 157 5.00 -1.98 -9.41
N ILE A 158 5.42 -3.04 -10.10
CA ILE A 158 5.49 -3.05 -11.58
C ILE A 158 4.55 -4.11 -12.09
N GLY A 159 3.52 -3.69 -12.79
CA GLY A 159 2.56 -4.54 -13.45
C GLY A 159 3.12 -5.29 -14.66
N SER A 160 2.43 -6.31 -15.12
CA SER A 160 2.83 -7.15 -16.27
C SER A 160 3.01 -6.36 -17.57
N ASN A 161 2.32 -5.24 -17.71
CA ASN A 161 2.44 -4.30 -18.83
C ASN A 161 3.50 -3.20 -18.58
N GLN A 162 4.40 -3.39 -17.62
CA GLN A 162 5.40 -2.41 -17.14
C GLN A 162 4.79 -1.13 -16.56
N GLN A 163 3.51 -1.14 -16.26
CA GLN A 163 2.85 -0.01 -15.61
C GLN A 163 3.26 0.02 -14.13
N PRO A 164 3.80 1.14 -13.63
CA PRO A 164 4.04 1.31 -12.20
C PRO A 164 2.73 1.56 -11.45
N TRP A 165 2.69 1.08 -10.20
CA TRP A 165 1.63 1.38 -9.23
C TRP A 165 2.26 1.94 -7.97
N LEU A 166 1.66 2.98 -7.41
CA LEU A 166 2.07 3.55 -6.14
C LEU A 166 1.28 2.92 -5.01
N ILE A 167 1.97 2.51 -3.96
CA ILE A 167 1.39 2.02 -2.71
C ILE A 167 2.06 2.71 -1.53
N ASP A 168 1.45 2.65 -0.33
CA ASP A 168 1.96 3.26 0.90
C ASP A 168 2.25 4.77 0.72
N GLU A 169 1.21 5.54 0.46
CA GLU A 169 1.34 6.88 -0.10
C GLU A 169 1.45 7.99 0.95
N LEU A 170 1.23 7.70 2.22
CA LEU A 170 1.35 8.71 3.26
C LEU A 170 2.17 8.24 4.45
N SER A 171 3.25 8.94 4.70
CA SER A 171 3.70 9.17 6.07
C SER A 171 2.60 9.99 6.79
N PRO A 172 2.36 9.76 8.10
CA PRO A 172 1.22 10.36 8.79
C PRO A 172 1.21 11.89 8.67
N ILE A 173 0.31 12.43 7.84
CA ILE A 173 0.07 13.89 7.71
C ILE A 173 -0.26 14.50 9.08
N PHE A 174 -0.85 13.69 9.95
CA PHE A 174 -1.13 14.06 11.34
C PHE A 174 -0.14 13.33 12.26
N GLY A 175 1.14 13.74 12.20
CA GLY A 175 2.16 13.22 13.10
C GLY A 175 1.76 13.46 14.56
N ASP A 176 2.02 12.49 15.42
CA ASP A 176 1.90 12.58 16.87
C ASP A 176 3.06 13.38 17.52
N GLY A 177 3.57 14.38 16.81
CA GLY A 177 4.56 15.32 17.36
C GLY A 177 5.93 14.72 17.70
N ARG A 178 6.18 13.46 17.39
CA ARG A 178 7.51 12.86 17.51
C ARG A 178 8.33 13.27 16.29
N ALA A 179 8.98 14.44 16.41
CA ALA A 179 10.04 14.84 15.48
C ALA A 179 11.02 13.67 15.34
N GLY A 180 11.22 13.25 14.09
CA GLY A 180 12.14 12.17 13.78
C GLY A 180 13.49 12.43 14.44
N GLN A 181 13.93 11.51 15.28
CA GLN A 181 15.34 11.42 15.63
C GLN A 181 16.07 11.04 14.34
N ALA A 182 16.56 12.05 13.64
CA ALA A 182 17.55 11.87 12.61
C ALA A 182 18.71 11.10 13.25
N ALA A 183 18.94 9.88 12.81
CA ALA A 183 20.14 9.14 13.15
C ALA A 183 21.32 9.95 12.62
N VAL A 184 21.99 10.66 13.51
CA VAL A 184 23.30 11.27 13.25
C VAL A 184 24.25 10.09 13.06
N VAL A 185 24.56 9.77 11.81
CA VAL A 185 25.68 8.90 11.46
C VAL A 185 26.93 9.71 11.81
N SER A 186 27.49 9.47 13.00
CA SER A 186 28.84 9.90 13.35
C SER A 186 29.81 9.04 12.54
N GLY A 187 30.53 9.68 11.60
CA GLY A 187 31.63 9.13 10.85
C GLY A 187 32.86 8.77 11.69
#